data_3dcffb77f53426f232dc401438de017e
#
_entry.id   3dcffb77f53426f232dc401438de017e
#
_cell.length_a   1.000
_cell.length_b   1.000
_cell.length_c   1.000
_cell.angle_alpha   90.00
_cell.angle_beta   90.00
_cell.angle_gamma   90.00
#
_symmetry.space_group_name_H-M   'P 1'
#
loop_
_entity.id
_entity.type
_entity.pdbx_description
1 polymer ?
#
loop_
_entity_poly.entity_id
_entity_poly.type
_entity_poly.pdbx_seq_one_letter_code
_entity_poly.pdbx_strand_id
1 'polypeptide(L)'
;MNKRKLELYEDLFKKVGPGKTHIHIGEIADAFHCSDRHARTLLKQMGEYQWLTWTPMKGRGQKGELVCLQEPVTACYQAVDHAIGQERYDLAHQLVGFHDRSVASNLKRYLAHTAHNSENTIYAPFHRKLDWLHPHFAMGRTERHLIHEVFQTLVSHDGSAIHPNLAHHWSSSHSHTCWRFHLSSSAMFHDKTNVTAEDVVNSLNALVNSHYWRGLYDHIDTISAVTPYCVEINLSEPDPLLPSLLSRAETSILPSRFVHSEKLAFQPIGSGPFSVDINSDKVLRLNRNEHYCGQTALTKHIEIWIHEEWKQDKKCAENFFFLESGEENYQVSTQNIGHFYVLINHKELQTDSIKQGFSTLMSRDEKCSLALPFPICFSYEDNNESRQFSAKLQAALPSSSGQNKSHQVEYGRAISNQDITLGGIRLEGDQSTSLFAFFKLYPYWQQCMTWRQHSRLEEILNLARYASCSEEREALLNTLLHELAEQNILSILATEDLTLTIPSRVAGVEINTIGWCNFSKLWIQPH
;
A
#
# COMPACT_ATOMS: atom_id res chain seq x y z
N MET A 1 16.99 -17.32 -21.77
CA MET A 1 16.80 -16.20 -22.72
C MET A 1 17.52 -14.98 -22.17
N ASN A 2 18.00 -14.03 -22.98
CA ASN A 2 18.67 -12.81 -22.49
C ASN A 2 18.31 -11.59 -23.36
N LYS A 3 18.44 -10.38 -22.78
CA LYS A 3 18.17 -9.08 -23.42
C LYS A 3 18.85 -8.95 -24.78
N ARG A 4 20.14 -9.32 -24.89
CA ARG A 4 20.93 -9.17 -26.15
C ARG A 4 20.33 -9.91 -27.35
N LYS A 5 19.71 -11.08 -27.14
CA LYS A 5 19.08 -11.82 -28.25
C LYS A 5 17.81 -11.10 -28.78
N LEU A 6 17.04 -10.48 -27.90
CA LEU A 6 15.88 -9.67 -28.30
C LEU A 6 16.32 -8.45 -29.10
N GLU A 7 17.39 -7.78 -28.69
CA GLU A 7 17.97 -6.65 -29.40
C GLU A 7 18.39 -7.05 -30.81
N LEU A 8 19.15 -8.13 -30.94
CA LEU A 8 19.57 -8.65 -32.24
C LEU A 8 18.39 -9.07 -33.13
N TYR A 9 17.35 -9.66 -32.53
CA TYR A 9 16.15 -10.02 -33.27
C TYR A 9 15.41 -8.77 -33.77
N GLU A 10 15.31 -7.72 -32.97
CA GLU A 10 14.70 -6.46 -33.39
C GLU A 10 15.49 -5.77 -34.50
N ASP A 11 16.84 -5.78 -34.44
CA ASP A 11 17.69 -5.22 -35.48
C ASP A 11 17.50 -5.97 -36.81
N LEU A 12 17.41 -7.31 -36.74
CA LEU A 12 17.10 -8.11 -37.92
C LEU A 12 15.70 -7.81 -38.46
N PHE A 13 14.68 -7.75 -37.57
CA PHE A 13 13.29 -7.48 -37.94
C PHE A 13 13.12 -6.10 -38.61
N LYS A 14 13.81 -5.06 -38.10
CA LYS A 14 13.85 -3.73 -38.75
C LYS A 14 14.39 -3.76 -40.15
N LYS A 15 15.37 -4.64 -40.44
CA LYS A 15 15.99 -4.80 -41.74
C LYS A 15 15.14 -5.57 -42.72
N VAL A 16 14.44 -6.60 -42.30
CA VAL A 16 13.76 -7.57 -43.19
C VAL A 16 12.23 -7.40 -43.21
N GLY A 17 11.66 -6.79 -42.18
CA GLY A 17 10.21 -6.68 -41.98
C GLY A 17 9.52 -7.98 -41.56
N PRO A 18 8.20 -7.92 -41.40
CA PRO A 18 7.38 -9.09 -41.08
C PRO A 18 7.26 -10.06 -42.26
N GLY A 19 7.12 -11.35 -41.95
CA GLY A 19 6.84 -12.39 -42.93
C GLY A 19 8.08 -12.96 -43.61
N LYS A 20 7.94 -13.34 -44.90
CA LYS A 20 8.92 -14.11 -45.66
C LYS A 20 9.87 -13.23 -46.46
N THR A 21 11.16 -13.40 -46.32
CA THR A 21 12.21 -12.65 -47.03
C THR A 21 13.34 -13.58 -47.46
N HIS A 22 13.97 -13.30 -48.63
CA HIS A 22 15.14 -14.00 -49.09
C HIS A 22 16.41 -13.13 -48.85
N ILE A 23 17.31 -13.58 -47.98
CA ILE A 23 18.45 -12.82 -47.52
C ILE A 23 19.72 -13.69 -47.47
N HIS A 24 20.90 -13.08 -47.68
CA HIS A 24 22.19 -13.80 -47.48
C HIS A 24 22.54 -13.88 -45.99
N ILE A 25 23.19 -14.99 -45.60
CA ILE A 25 23.68 -15.15 -44.23
C ILE A 25 24.64 -14.03 -43.81
N GLY A 26 25.46 -13.52 -44.73
CA GLY A 26 26.35 -12.39 -44.47
C GLY A 26 25.60 -11.11 -44.09
N GLU A 27 24.48 -10.83 -44.78
CA GLU A 27 23.64 -9.66 -44.47
C GLU A 27 22.97 -9.76 -43.06
N ILE A 28 22.70 -11.00 -42.59
CA ILE A 28 22.22 -11.28 -41.23
C ILE A 28 23.39 -11.13 -40.25
N ALA A 29 24.56 -11.65 -40.58
CA ALA A 29 25.77 -11.53 -39.77
C ALA A 29 26.16 -10.06 -39.54
N ASP A 30 26.01 -9.23 -40.59
CA ASP A 30 26.20 -7.76 -40.51
C ASP A 30 25.19 -7.13 -39.55
N ALA A 31 23.92 -7.50 -39.65
CA ALA A 31 22.88 -7.01 -38.75
C ALA A 31 23.11 -7.41 -37.28
N PHE A 32 23.73 -8.58 -37.07
CA PHE A 32 24.10 -9.09 -35.73
C PHE A 32 25.48 -8.63 -35.26
N HIS A 33 26.22 -7.92 -36.10
CA HIS A 33 27.62 -7.55 -35.87
C HIS A 33 28.49 -8.73 -35.46
N CYS A 34 28.37 -9.85 -36.18
CA CYS A 34 29.07 -11.09 -35.87
C CYS A 34 29.50 -11.90 -37.11
N SER A 35 30.18 -13.03 -36.92
CA SER A 35 30.54 -13.92 -38.02
C SER A 35 29.32 -14.73 -38.51
N ASP A 36 29.35 -15.18 -39.78
CA ASP A 36 28.35 -16.07 -40.38
C ASP A 36 28.09 -17.33 -39.54
N ARG A 37 29.13 -17.90 -38.93
CA ARG A 37 29.01 -19.07 -38.06
C ARG A 37 28.19 -18.75 -36.82
N HIS A 38 28.43 -17.61 -36.20
CA HIS A 38 27.71 -17.18 -35.02
C HIS A 38 26.27 -16.77 -35.36
N ALA A 39 26.04 -16.09 -36.49
CA ALA A 39 24.71 -15.76 -37.00
C ALA A 39 23.83 -17.01 -37.18
N ARG A 40 24.37 -18.12 -37.74
CA ARG A 40 23.61 -19.37 -37.84
C ARG A 40 23.26 -19.97 -36.47
N THR A 41 24.15 -19.85 -35.48
CA THR A 41 23.85 -20.28 -34.11
C THR A 41 22.73 -19.46 -33.49
N LEU A 42 22.75 -18.13 -33.66
CA LEU A 42 21.71 -17.22 -33.17
C LEU A 42 20.36 -17.49 -33.85
N LEU A 43 20.34 -17.65 -35.18
CA LEU A 43 19.14 -17.99 -35.94
C LEU A 43 18.51 -19.31 -35.47
N LYS A 44 19.35 -20.34 -35.22
CA LYS A 44 18.87 -21.61 -34.65
C LYS A 44 18.22 -21.40 -33.29
N GLN A 45 18.87 -20.64 -32.39
CA GLN A 45 18.33 -20.33 -31.06
C GLN A 45 17.04 -19.51 -31.12
N MET A 46 16.97 -18.53 -32.03
CA MET A 46 15.73 -17.75 -32.24
C MET A 46 14.63 -18.61 -32.85
N GLY A 47 14.97 -19.58 -33.67
CA GLY A 47 14.03 -20.58 -34.17
C GLY A 47 13.50 -21.50 -33.08
N GLU A 48 14.34 -21.94 -32.14
CA GLU A 48 13.93 -22.71 -30.95
C GLU A 48 12.93 -21.93 -30.07
N TYR A 49 13.02 -20.59 -30.07
CA TYR A 49 12.04 -19.70 -29.40
C TYR A 49 10.81 -19.38 -30.27
N GLN A 50 10.72 -19.94 -31.48
CA GLN A 50 9.63 -19.67 -32.43
C GLN A 50 9.50 -18.18 -32.83
N TRP A 51 10.57 -17.40 -32.80
CA TRP A 51 10.57 -16.03 -33.25
C TRP A 51 10.65 -15.93 -34.76
N LEU A 52 11.43 -16.85 -35.38
CA LEU A 52 11.64 -16.91 -36.81
C LEU A 52 11.91 -18.35 -37.28
N THR A 53 11.85 -18.56 -38.59
CA THR A 53 12.41 -19.75 -39.22
C THR A 53 13.47 -19.35 -40.22
N TRP A 54 14.57 -20.14 -40.31
CA TRP A 54 15.64 -19.96 -41.26
C TRP A 54 15.90 -21.26 -42.04
N THR A 55 15.70 -21.18 -43.36
CA THR A 55 15.97 -22.31 -44.27
C THR A 55 17.12 -21.93 -45.21
N PRO A 56 18.32 -22.48 -45.02
CA PRO A 56 19.43 -22.21 -45.91
C PRO A 56 19.25 -22.87 -47.28
N MET A 57 19.53 -22.15 -48.37
CA MET A 57 19.56 -22.72 -49.71
C MET A 57 20.93 -23.40 -49.98
N LYS A 58 20.94 -24.46 -50.76
CA LYS A 58 22.17 -25.16 -51.15
C LYS A 58 22.89 -24.39 -52.24
N GLY A 59 24.18 -24.05 -52.04
CA GLY A 59 25.04 -23.37 -53.02
C GLY A 59 25.77 -22.15 -52.43
N ARG A 60 27.03 -21.88 -52.93
CA ARG A 60 27.79 -20.69 -52.52
C ARG A 60 27.07 -19.42 -53.05
N GLY A 61 26.82 -18.46 -52.16
CA GLY A 61 26.20 -17.19 -52.50
C GLY A 61 24.67 -17.20 -52.72
N GLN A 62 24.00 -18.31 -52.35
CA GLN A 62 22.53 -18.35 -52.45
C GLN A 62 21.87 -17.66 -51.22
N LYS A 63 20.76 -16.96 -51.47
CA LYS A 63 19.92 -16.35 -50.42
C LYS A 63 19.09 -17.43 -49.77
N GLY A 64 19.17 -17.56 -48.46
CA GLY A 64 18.30 -18.40 -47.68
C GLY A 64 16.93 -17.76 -47.46
N GLU A 65 15.94 -18.54 -47.08
CA GLU A 65 14.62 -18.10 -46.73
C GLU A 65 14.54 -17.84 -45.23
N LEU A 66 14.22 -16.59 -44.86
CA LEU A 66 13.92 -16.14 -43.49
C LEU A 66 12.45 -15.78 -43.39
N VAL A 67 11.78 -16.33 -42.36
CA VAL A 67 10.40 -15.94 -42.04
C VAL A 67 10.37 -15.46 -40.59
N CYS A 68 10.03 -14.20 -40.39
CA CYS A 68 9.76 -13.67 -39.05
C CYS A 68 8.33 -14.08 -38.64
N LEU A 69 8.22 -14.90 -37.59
CA LEU A 69 6.95 -15.47 -37.12
C LEU A 69 6.24 -14.55 -36.13
N GLN A 70 6.99 -13.70 -35.45
CA GLN A 70 6.48 -12.85 -34.39
C GLN A 70 7.11 -11.45 -34.50
N GLU A 71 6.43 -10.45 -33.99
CA GLU A 71 7.03 -9.12 -33.77
C GLU A 71 7.96 -9.16 -32.53
N PRO A 72 9.04 -8.32 -32.53
CA PRO A 72 9.97 -8.26 -31.40
C PRO A 72 9.35 -7.98 -30.04
N VAL A 73 8.25 -7.19 -30.02
CA VAL A 73 7.51 -6.90 -28.79
C VAL A 73 6.80 -8.15 -28.27
N THR A 74 6.16 -8.92 -29.15
CA THR A 74 5.52 -10.21 -28.79
C THR A 74 6.54 -11.23 -28.30
N ALA A 75 7.70 -11.31 -28.99
CA ALA A 75 8.81 -12.15 -28.55
C ALA A 75 9.36 -11.74 -27.16
N CYS A 76 9.40 -10.43 -26.90
CA CYS A 76 9.76 -9.90 -25.58
C CYS A 76 8.75 -10.35 -24.51
N TYR A 77 7.45 -10.22 -24.76
CA TYR A 77 6.41 -10.61 -23.80
C TYR A 77 6.47 -12.10 -23.45
N GLN A 78 6.64 -12.98 -24.42
CA GLN A 78 6.85 -14.41 -24.17
C GLN A 78 8.11 -14.69 -23.35
N ALA A 79 9.19 -13.91 -23.57
CA ALA A 79 10.41 -14.02 -22.80
C ALA A 79 10.20 -13.59 -21.34
N VAL A 80 9.39 -12.56 -21.13
CA VAL A 80 9.00 -12.05 -19.80
C VAL A 80 8.12 -13.07 -19.09
N ASP A 81 7.08 -13.62 -19.75
CA ASP A 81 6.23 -14.68 -19.20
C ASP A 81 7.07 -15.88 -18.72
N HIS A 82 8.02 -16.30 -19.54
CA HIS A 82 8.91 -17.39 -19.16
C HIS A 82 9.82 -17.05 -17.96
N ALA A 83 10.30 -15.80 -17.87
CA ALA A 83 11.10 -15.34 -16.74
C ALA A 83 10.26 -15.27 -15.45
N ILE A 84 9.04 -14.77 -15.54
CA ILE A 84 8.08 -14.71 -14.42
C ILE A 84 7.71 -16.12 -13.95
N GLY A 85 7.42 -17.04 -14.88
CA GLY A 85 7.14 -18.44 -14.55
C GLY A 85 8.29 -19.18 -13.87
N GLN A 86 9.51 -18.64 -13.93
CA GLN A 86 10.70 -19.09 -13.20
C GLN A 86 11.03 -18.22 -11.98
N GLU A 87 10.14 -17.33 -11.57
CA GLU A 87 10.30 -16.37 -10.46
C GLU A 87 11.52 -15.44 -10.62
N ARG A 88 11.96 -15.21 -11.87
CA ARG A 88 13.12 -14.37 -12.21
C ARG A 88 12.68 -12.95 -12.56
N TYR A 89 12.12 -12.22 -11.60
CA TYR A 89 11.56 -10.88 -11.79
C TYR A 89 12.58 -9.83 -12.23
N ASP A 90 13.81 -9.89 -11.73
CA ASP A 90 14.88 -9.01 -12.19
C ASP A 90 15.20 -9.21 -13.70
N LEU A 91 15.16 -10.46 -14.15
CA LEU A 91 15.30 -10.76 -15.58
C LEU A 91 14.11 -10.23 -16.39
N ALA A 92 12.89 -10.37 -15.89
CA ALA A 92 11.70 -9.83 -16.54
C ALA A 92 11.81 -8.30 -16.72
N HIS A 93 12.23 -7.58 -15.67
CA HIS A 93 12.50 -6.13 -15.74
C HIS A 93 13.61 -5.78 -16.75
N GLN A 94 14.68 -6.56 -16.82
CA GLN A 94 15.74 -6.35 -17.82
C GLN A 94 15.27 -6.59 -19.26
N LEU A 95 14.43 -7.61 -19.47
CA LEU A 95 13.93 -7.97 -20.80
C LEU A 95 13.03 -6.88 -21.39
N VAL A 96 12.11 -6.30 -20.60
CA VAL A 96 11.23 -5.21 -21.10
C VAL A 96 11.99 -3.94 -21.46
N GLY A 97 13.19 -3.74 -20.90
CA GLY A 97 14.07 -2.60 -21.20
C GLY A 97 15.05 -2.83 -22.37
N PHE A 98 14.78 -3.76 -23.29
CA PHE A 98 15.66 -3.99 -24.45
C PHE A 98 15.69 -2.75 -25.38
N HIS A 99 16.85 -2.52 -26.05
CA HIS A 99 17.14 -1.32 -26.85
C HIS A 99 16.92 0.01 -26.09
N ASP A 100 17.40 0.07 -24.84
CA ASP A 100 17.37 1.27 -23.97
C ASP A 100 15.99 1.93 -23.84
N ARG A 101 14.94 1.13 -23.98
CA ARG A 101 13.56 1.57 -23.74
C ARG A 101 13.35 1.76 -22.24
N SER A 102 12.47 2.72 -21.89
CA SER A 102 12.04 2.88 -20.49
C SER A 102 11.44 1.58 -19.97
N VAL A 103 12.08 1.02 -18.95
CA VAL A 103 11.60 -0.20 -18.27
C VAL A 103 10.21 0.04 -17.68
N ALA A 104 10.01 1.19 -17.02
CA ALA A 104 8.75 1.55 -16.40
C ALA A 104 7.58 1.55 -17.39
N SER A 105 7.75 2.22 -18.55
CA SER A 105 6.70 2.34 -19.57
C SER A 105 6.42 1.00 -20.26
N ASN A 106 7.45 0.23 -20.58
CA ASN A 106 7.27 -1.07 -21.24
C ASN A 106 6.71 -2.13 -20.29
N LEU A 107 7.14 -2.13 -19.03
CA LEU A 107 6.57 -3.01 -18.00
C LEU A 107 5.09 -2.69 -17.80
N LYS A 108 4.73 -1.41 -17.73
CA LYS A 108 3.33 -0.97 -17.61
C LYS A 108 2.48 -1.47 -18.79
N ARG A 109 3.01 -1.37 -20.04
CA ARG A 109 2.32 -1.86 -21.25
C ARG A 109 2.18 -3.39 -21.25
N TYR A 110 3.25 -4.12 -20.88
CA TYR A 110 3.22 -5.57 -20.74
C TYR A 110 2.17 -6.00 -19.72
N LEU A 111 2.17 -5.38 -18.52
CA LEU A 111 1.24 -5.71 -17.45
C LEU A 111 -0.21 -5.35 -17.80
N ALA A 112 -0.44 -4.24 -18.52
CA ALA A 112 -1.76 -3.88 -19.02
C ALA A 112 -2.30 -4.95 -19.99
N HIS A 113 -1.47 -5.41 -20.93
CA HIS A 113 -1.82 -6.49 -21.86
C HIS A 113 -2.08 -7.81 -21.14
N THR A 114 -1.21 -8.18 -20.19
CA THR A 114 -1.36 -9.41 -19.39
C THR A 114 -2.62 -9.34 -18.52
N ALA A 115 -2.89 -8.19 -17.89
CA ALA A 115 -4.06 -7.96 -17.07
C ALA A 115 -5.37 -8.04 -17.88
N HIS A 116 -5.37 -7.50 -19.11
CA HIS A 116 -6.53 -7.54 -20.00
C HIS A 116 -6.89 -8.99 -20.38
N ASN A 117 -5.91 -9.85 -20.57
CA ASN A 117 -6.10 -11.26 -20.96
C ASN A 117 -6.18 -12.23 -19.77
N SER A 118 -6.16 -11.73 -18.53
CA SER A 118 -6.22 -12.57 -17.34
C SER A 118 -7.66 -12.82 -16.89
N GLU A 119 -7.97 -14.07 -16.58
CA GLU A 119 -9.29 -14.46 -16.04
C GLU A 119 -9.31 -14.56 -14.51
N ASN A 120 -8.16 -14.66 -13.86
CA ASN A 120 -8.06 -15.04 -12.44
C ASN A 120 -7.07 -14.21 -11.61
N THR A 121 -6.35 -13.26 -12.23
CA THR A 121 -5.33 -12.46 -11.56
C THR A 121 -5.60 -10.97 -11.74
N ILE A 122 -5.65 -10.24 -10.63
CA ILE A 122 -5.69 -8.78 -10.62
C ILE A 122 -4.25 -8.27 -10.54
N TYR A 123 -3.89 -7.34 -11.41
CA TYR A 123 -2.58 -6.70 -11.46
C TYR A 123 -2.70 -5.24 -11.04
N ALA A 124 -1.94 -4.83 -10.04
CA ALA A 124 -1.92 -3.48 -9.49
C ALA A 124 -0.51 -2.86 -9.58
N PRO A 125 -0.37 -1.59 -9.99
CA PRO A 125 0.91 -0.88 -9.94
C PRO A 125 1.20 -0.34 -8.54
N PHE A 126 2.48 -0.32 -8.16
CA PHE A 126 2.95 0.34 -6.96
C PHE A 126 4.31 1.01 -7.19
N HIS A 127 4.62 2.07 -6.44
CA HIS A 127 5.74 2.96 -6.76
C HIS A 127 6.91 2.91 -5.75
N ARG A 128 6.80 2.16 -4.67
CA ARG A 128 7.86 2.00 -3.67
C ARG A 128 7.89 0.57 -3.15
N LYS A 129 9.04 0.18 -2.61
CA LYS A 129 9.15 -1.06 -1.87
C LYS A 129 8.13 -1.09 -0.73
N LEU A 130 7.52 -2.25 -0.51
CA LEU A 130 6.64 -2.48 0.64
C LEU A 130 7.50 -2.66 1.90
N ASP A 131 7.01 -2.10 3.00
CA ASP A 131 7.58 -2.33 4.33
C ASP A 131 7.19 -3.72 4.84
N TRP A 132 7.65 -4.04 6.02
CA TRP A 132 7.35 -5.31 6.67
C TRP A 132 5.85 -5.50 6.86
N LEU A 133 5.32 -6.61 6.35
CA LEU A 133 3.93 -6.99 6.51
C LEU A 133 3.72 -7.67 7.87
N HIS A 134 3.97 -6.92 8.94
CA HIS A 134 3.75 -7.36 10.31
C HIS A 134 2.76 -6.40 11.01
N PRO A 135 1.65 -6.89 11.59
CA PRO A 135 0.60 -6.05 12.18
C PRO A 135 1.13 -4.97 13.13
N HIS A 136 2.04 -5.31 14.02
CA HIS A 136 2.55 -4.38 15.04
C HIS A 136 3.53 -3.33 14.48
N PHE A 137 4.08 -3.49 13.28
CA PHE A 137 5.10 -2.61 12.70
C PHE A 137 4.65 -1.90 11.43
N ALA A 138 3.60 -2.39 10.77
CA ALA A 138 3.09 -1.81 9.53
C ALA A 138 2.39 -0.47 9.79
N MET A 139 3.01 0.63 9.37
CA MET A 139 2.47 1.99 9.53
C MET A 139 1.88 2.55 8.23
N GLY A 140 2.41 2.14 7.08
CA GLY A 140 1.98 2.60 5.78
C GLY A 140 0.54 2.20 5.46
N ARG A 141 -0.19 3.06 4.72
CA ARG A 141 -1.58 2.83 4.31
C ARG A 141 -1.72 1.52 3.50
N THR A 142 -0.81 1.29 2.58
CA THR A 142 -0.76 0.08 1.75
C THR A 142 -0.48 -1.16 2.58
N GLU A 143 0.51 -1.10 3.47
CA GLU A 143 0.85 -2.22 4.34
C GLU A 143 -0.31 -2.57 5.27
N ARG A 144 -1.01 -1.57 5.82
CA ARG A 144 -2.20 -1.80 6.67
C ARG A 144 -3.34 -2.44 5.90
N HIS A 145 -3.58 -2.04 4.64
CA HIS A 145 -4.52 -2.73 3.77
C HIS A 145 -4.12 -4.20 3.57
N LEU A 146 -2.84 -4.44 3.23
CA LEU A 146 -2.33 -5.81 3.03
C LEU A 146 -2.40 -6.65 4.31
N ILE A 147 -2.23 -6.04 5.48
CA ILE A 147 -2.44 -6.73 6.77
C ILE A 147 -3.88 -7.23 6.87
N HIS A 148 -4.88 -6.43 6.53
CA HIS A 148 -6.29 -6.87 6.53
C HIS A 148 -6.60 -7.96 5.48
N GLU A 149 -5.85 -8.03 4.39
CA GLU A 149 -6.03 -9.09 3.39
C GLU A 149 -5.33 -10.41 3.79
N VAL A 150 -4.24 -10.34 4.58
CA VAL A 150 -3.44 -11.50 4.97
C VAL A 150 -3.81 -12.03 6.35
N PHE A 151 -4.21 -11.17 7.26
CA PHE A 151 -4.54 -11.52 8.66
C PHE A 151 -6.01 -11.23 8.96
N GLN A 152 -6.49 -11.75 10.06
CA GLN A 152 -7.79 -11.41 10.62
C GLN A 152 -7.64 -10.77 11.99
N THR A 153 -8.52 -9.83 12.27
CA THR A 153 -8.78 -9.25 13.58
C THR A 153 -9.92 -9.98 14.27
N LEU A 154 -10.19 -9.74 15.54
CA LEU A 154 -11.34 -10.33 16.23
C LEU A 154 -12.66 -9.96 15.55
N VAL A 155 -12.81 -8.69 15.19
CA VAL A 155 -13.96 -8.13 14.48
C VAL A 155 -13.45 -7.25 13.33
N SER A 156 -14.26 -7.00 12.32
CA SER A 156 -13.94 -6.06 11.25
C SER A 156 -14.88 -4.85 11.29
N HIS A 157 -14.49 -3.74 10.66
CA HIS A 157 -15.29 -2.53 10.54
C HIS A 157 -15.26 -2.05 9.09
N ASP A 158 -16.43 -1.84 8.48
CA ASP A 158 -16.55 -1.42 7.07
C ASP A 158 -16.64 0.09 6.85
N GLY A 159 -16.50 0.87 7.93
CA GLY A 159 -16.70 2.33 7.95
C GLY A 159 -18.04 2.72 8.55
N SER A 160 -19.03 1.82 8.55
CA SER A 160 -20.39 2.09 9.08
C SER A 160 -20.74 1.21 10.29
N ALA A 161 -20.27 -0.04 10.30
CA ALA A 161 -20.64 -1.01 11.34
C ALA A 161 -19.51 -2.02 11.62
N ILE A 162 -19.61 -2.63 12.81
CA ILE A 162 -18.74 -3.73 13.23
C ILE A 162 -19.37 -5.05 12.77
N HIS A 163 -18.53 -5.90 12.16
CA HIS A 163 -18.92 -7.20 11.66
C HIS A 163 -18.10 -8.33 12.30
N PRO A 164 -18.64 -9.54 12.41
CA PRO A 164 -17.89 -10.72 12.77
C PRO A 164 -16.67 -10.93 11.84
N ASN A 165 -15.54 -11.33 12.45
CA ASN A 165 -14.34 -11.76 11.70
C ASN A 165 -13.82 -13.08 12.32
N LEU A 166 -12.74 -13.10 13.10
CA LEU A 166 -12.38 -14.31 13.86
C LEU A 166 -13.38 -14.63 14.97
N ALA A 167 -13.91 -13.60 15.64
CA ALA A 167 -15.01 -13.77 16.58
C ALA A 167 -16.34 -13.73 15.83
N HIS A 168 -17.11 -14.82 15.94
CA HIS A 168 -18.46 -14.85 15.38
C HIS A 168 -19.50 -14.20 16.30
N HIS A 169 -19.17 -14.02 17.59
CA HIS A 169 -20.01 -13.38 18.59
C HIS A 169 -19.16 -12.75 19.70
N TRP A 170 -19.64 -11.65 20.26
CA TRP A 170 -19.04 -11.02 21.43
C TRP A 170 -20.10 -10.42 22.34
N SER A 171 -19.74 -10.23 23.60
CA SER A 171 -20.59 -9.62 24.60
C SER A 171 -19.75 -8.84 25.61
N SER A 172 -20.33 -7.84 26.25
CA SER A 172 -19.69 -7.10 27.34
C SER A 172 -20.47 -7.19 28.64
N SER A 173 -19.80 -6.92 29.76
CA SER A 173 -20.44 -6.62 31.03
C SER A 173 -21.24 -5.33 30.94
N HIS A 174 -22.17 -5.11 31.89
CA HIS A 174 -22.97 -3.90 31.96
C HIS A 174 -22.14 -2.61 32.09
N SER A 175 -20.96 -2.72 32.72
CA SER A 175 -19.98 -1.62 32.87
C SER A 175 -19.01 -1.48 31.71
N HIS A 176 -19.11 -2.32 30.67
CA HIS A 176 -18.14 -2.37 29.57
C HIS A 176 -16.67 -2.48 29.99
N THR A 177 -16.41 -3.10 31.15
CA THR A 177 -15.08 -3.36 31.67
C THR A 177 -14.61 -4.82 31.49
N CYS A 178 -15.49 -5.69 31.03
CA CYS A 178 -15.18 -7.09 30.72
C CYS A 178 -15.85 -7.45 29.39
N TRP A 179 -15.05 -7.92 28.44
CA TRP A 179 -15.48 -8.33 27.10
C TRP A 179 -15.16 -9.79 26.86
N ARG A 180 -16.10 -10.52 26.26
CA ARG A 180 -15.89 -11.91 25.83
C ARG A 180 -16.08 -12.02 24.33
N PHE A 181 -15.12 -12.66 23.66
CA PHE A 181 -15.13 -12.92 22.23
C PHE A 181 -15.11 -14.42 21.97
N HIS A 182 -16.11 -14.91 21.25
CA HIS A 182 -16.24 -16.32 20.88
C HIS A 182 -15.75 -16.53 19.45
N LEU A 183 -14.64 -17.26 19.33
CA LEU A 183 -13.95 -17.48 18.06
C LEU A 183 -14.67 -18.53 17.21
N SER A 184 -14.57 -18.40 15.88
CA SER A 184 -14.97 -19.43 14.95
C SER A 184 -14.03 -20.65 15.09
N SER A 185 -14.59 -21.82 15.39
CA SER A 185 -13.82 -23.06 15.52
C SER A 185 -13.28 -23.57 14.17
N SER A 186 -13.76 -23.01 13.04
CA SER A 186 -13.29 -23.34 11.69
C SER A 186 -12.16 -22.45 11.19
N ALA A 187 -11.78 -21.41 11.97
CA ALA A 187 -10.73 -20.51 11.57
C ALA A 187 -9.36 -21.22 11.59
N MET A 188 -8.63 -21.09 10.50
CA MET A 188 -7.30 -21.68 10.32
C MET A 188 -6.31 -20.64 9.77
N PHE A 189 -5.07 -20.74 10.20
CA PHE A 189 -3.97 -20.03 9.58
C PHE A 189 -3.64 -20.63 8.19
N HIS A 190 -2.91 -19.88 7.37
CA HIS A 190 -2.50 -20.30 6.02
C HIS A 190 -1.70 -21.61 6.02
N ASP A 191 -1.03 -21.96 7.12
CA ASP A 191 -0.32 -23.23 7.28
C ASP A 191 -1.22 -24.38 7.79
N LYS A 192 -2.53 -24.16 7.82
CA LYS A 192 -3.58 -25.14 8.22
C LYS A 192 -3.60 -25.48 9.71
N THR A 193 -2.92 -24.70 10.55
CA THR A 193 -3.10 -24.80 12.00
C THR A 193 -4.33 -24.02 12.43
N ASN A 194 -5.07 -24.51 13.43
CA ASN A 194 -6.27 -23.82 13.93
C ASN A 194 -5.89 -22.52 14.65
N VAL A 195 -6.73 -21.50 14.47
CA VAL A 195 -6.66 -20.28 15.28
C VAL A 195 -7.33 -20.56 16.62
N THR A 196 -6.64 -20.24 17.73
CA THR A 196 -7.10 -20.48 19.08
C THR A 196 -7.12 -19.20 19.92
N ALA A 197 -7.78 -19.27 21.08
CA ALA A 197 -7.77 -18.19 22.07
C ALA A 197 -6.36 -17.84 22.56
N GLU A 198 -5.45 -18.81 22.62
CA GLU A 198 -4.03 -18.62 22.97
C GLU A 198 -3.32 -17.71 21.96
N ASP A 199 -3.61 -17.87 20.66
CA ASP A 199 -3.03 -17.00 19.60
C ASP A 199 -3.50 -15.55 19.77
N VAL A 200 -4.77 -15.36 20.13
CA VAL A 200 -5.32 -14.03 20.43
C VAL A 200 -4.65 -13.42 21.65
N VAL A 201 -4.54 -14.18 22.75
CA VAL A 201 -3.89 -13.74 24.01
C VAL A 201 -2.45 -13.30 23.74
N ASN A 202 -1.68 -14.11 23.01
CA ASN A 202 -0.27 -13.82 22.74
C ASN A 202 -0.13 -12.59 21.80
N SER A 203 -0.95 -12.49 20.76
CA SER A 203 -0.91 -11.37 19.81
C SER A 203 -1.26 -10.05 20.48
N LEU A 204 -2.36 -10.00 21.22
CA LEU A 204 -2.81 -8.77 21.88
C LEU A 204 -1.92 -8.39 23.06
N ASN A 205 -1.38 -9.33 23.83
CA ASN A 205 -0.41 -9.03 24.88
C ASN A 205 0.88 -8.42 24.30
N ALA A 206 1.37 -8.92 23.16
CA ALA A 206 2.53 -8.33 22.50
C ALA A 206 2.23 -6.90 22.02
N LEU A 207 1.01 -6.64 21.53
CA LEU A 207 0.56 -5.32 21.12
C LEU A 207 0.49 -4.34 22.30
N VAL A 208 -0.20 -4.70 23.37
CA VAL A 208 -0.37 -3.87 24.60
C VAL A 208 0.99 -3.51 25.21
N ASN A 209 1.95 -4.42 25.16
CA ASN A 209 3.30 -4.19 25.67
C ASN A 209 4.22 -3.47 24.66
N SER A 210 3.75 -3.20 23.44
CA SER A 210 4.51 -2.46 22.43
C SER A 210 4.69 -1.00 22.85
N HIS A 211 5.91 -0.48 22.73
CA HIS A 211 6.20 0.92 23.04
C HIS A 211 5.35 1.91 22.23
N TYR A 212 5.06 1.58 20.98
CA TYR A 212 4.29 2.44 20.10
C TYR A 212 2.78 2.41 20.36
N TRP A 213 2.21 1.21 20.55
CA TRP A 213 0.76 1.03 20.63
C TRP A 213 0.20 1.16 22.05
N ARG A 214 1.07 1.04 23.06
CA ARG A 214 0.67 1.04 24.47
C ARG A 214 -0.26 2.17 24.85
N GLY A 215 -0.02 3.40 24.38
CA GLY A 215 -0.85 4.57 24.71
C GLY A 215 -2.31 4.47 24.29
N LEU A 216 -2.60 3.67 23.25
CA LEU A 216 -3.97 3.46 22.76
C LEU A 216 -4.70 2.34 23.53
N TYR A 217 -3.96 1.32 23.96
CA TYR A 217 -4.47 0.10 24.61
C TYR A 217 -4.12 -0.01 26.09
N ASP A 218 -3.71 1.08 26.75
CA ASP A 218 -3.25 1.15 28.13
C ASP A 218 -4.32 0.77 29.17
N HIS A 219 -5.59 0.85 28.81
CA HIS A 219 -6.72 0.46 29.65
C HIS A 219 -7.02 -1.05 29.63
N ILE A 220 -6.37 -1.84 28.77
CA ILE A 220 -6.47 -3.30 28.80
C ILE A 220 -5.61 -3.83 29.94
N ASP A 221 -6.26 -4.41 30.96
CA ASP A 221 -5.61 -4.92 32.16
C ASP A 221 -5.17 -6.38 31.98
N THR A 222 -6.10 -7.26 31.61
CA THR A 222 -5.81 -8.68 31.40
C THR A 222 -6.50 -9.25 30.17
N ILE A 223 -5.81 -10.16 29.49
CA ILE A 223 -6.33 -10.93 28.36
C ILE A 223 -6.12 -12.40 28.66
N SER A 224 -7.18 -13.20 28.66
CA SER A 224 -7.12 -14.60 29.04
C SER A 224 -7.94 -15.51 28.11
N ALA A 225 -7.44 -16.72 27.90
CA ALA A 225 -8.16 -17.78 27.20
C ALA A 225 -9.06 -18.53 28.20
N VAL A 226 -10.37 -18.31 28.12
CA VAL A 226 -11.37 -18.99 28.98
C VAL A 226 -11.58 -20.42 28.50
N THR A 227 -11.62 -20.62 27.19
CA THR A 227 -11.63 -21.92 26.50
C THR A 227 -10.77 -21.82 25.24
N PRO A 228 -10.49 -22.91 24.54
CA PRO A 228 -9.74 -22.83 23.27
C PRO A 228 -10.33 -21.87 22.22
N TYR A 229 -11.61 -21.51 22.34
CA TYR A 229 -12.31 -20.63 21.41
C TYR A 229 -13.06 -19.47 22.11
N CYS A 230 -12.68 -19.13 23.33
CA CYS A 230 -13.26 -17.99 24.04
C CYS A 230 -12.17 -17.17 24.72
N VAL A 231 -12.09 -15.90 24.36
CA VAL A 231 -11.15 -14.92 24.94
C VAL A 231 -11.93 -13.96 25.82
N GLU A 232 -11.41 -13.68 27.00
CA GLU A 232 -11.89 -12.64 27.91
C GLU A 232 -10.86 -11.52 28.01
N ILE A 233 -11.32 -10.28 27.85
CA ILE A 233 -10.51 -9.06 27.97
C ILE A 233 -11.10 -8.23 29.10
N ASN A 234 -10.33 -8.00 30.14
CA ASN A 234 -10.70 -7.15 31.26
C ASN A 234 -10.00 -5.81 31.15
N LEU A 235 -10.74 -4.75 31.41
CA LEU A 235 -10.29 -3.36 31.28
C LEU A 235 -10.24 -2.71 32.66
N SER A 236 -9.25 -1.84 32.88
CA SER A 236 -9.14 -0.99 34.06
C SER A 236 -10.20 0.14 34.07
N GLU A 237 -10.70 0.51 32.88
CA GLU A 237 -11.67 1.55 32.66
C GLU A 237 -12.72 1.11 31.61
N PRO A 238 -13.96 1.62 31.66
CA PRO A 238 -14.98 1.30 30.66
C PRO A 238 -14.57 1.71 29.25
N ASP A 239 -14.78 0.82 28.26
CA ASP A 239 -14.70 1.16 26.85
C ASP A 239 -15.83 0.48 26.07
N PRO A 240 -16.97 1.15 25.85
CA PRO A 240 -18.08 0.63 25.04
C PRO A 240 -17.70 0.36 23.59
N LEU A 241 -16.68 1.02 23.08
CA LEU A 241 -16.22 0.95 21.69
C LEU A 241 -14.92 0.14 21.53
N LEU A 242 -14.56 -0.71 22.51
CA LEU A 242 -13.43 -1.63 22.38
C LEU A 242 -13.44 -2.46 21.09
N PRO A 243 -14.59 -3.00 20.61
CA PRO A 243 -14.62 -3.72 19.34
C PRO A 243 -14.12 -2.88 18.16
N SER A 244 -14.40 -1.58 18.09
CA SER A 244 -13.87 -0.71 17.02
C SER A 244 -12.33 -0.60 17.09
N LEU A 245 -11.74 -0.54 18.29
CA LEU A 245 -10.29 -0.61 18.46
C LEU A 245 -9.73 -1.97 18.02
N LEU A 246 -10.43 -3.07 18.31
CA LEU A 246 -10.02 -4.43 17.97
C LEU A 246 -10.29 -4.81 16.50
N SER A 247 -10.81 -3.89 15.69
CA SER A 247 -10.94 -4.06 14.24
C SER A 247 -9.74 -3.50 13.45
N ARG A 248 -8.81 -2.81 14.11
CA ARG A 248 -7.67 -2.12 13.49
C ARG A 248 -6.56 -3.10 13.11
N ALA A 249 -5.81 -2.78 12.06
CA ALA A 249 -4.78 -3.68 11.49
C ALA A 249 -3.74 -4.16 12.51
N GLU A 250 -3.33 -3.30 13.46
CA GLU A 250 -2.36 -3.67 14.50
C GLU A 250 -2.87 -4.73 15.47
N THR A 251 -4.18 -4.94 15.57
CA THR A 251 -4.79 -5.97 16.43
C THR A 251 -4.98 -7.33 15.74
N SER A 252 -4.45 -7.48 14.53
CA SER A 252 -4.51 -8.74 13.78
C SER A 252 -3.84 -9.88 14.53
N ILE A 253 -4.44 -11.07 14.41
CA ILE A 253 -4.01 -12.25 15.16
C ILE A 253 -2.92 -13.01 14.41
N LEU A 254 -1.85 -13.29 15.11
CA LEU A 254 -0.67 -14.01 14.67
C LEU A 254 -0.62 -15.42 15.26
N PRO A 255 -0.07 -16.42 14.57
CA PRO A 255 0.24 -17.69 15.22
C PRO A 255 1.19 -17.45 16.39
N SER A 256 0.89 -17.98 17.57
CA SER A 256 1.65 -17.74 18.83
C SER A 256 3.16 -17.95 18.68
N ARG A 257 3.57 -18.94 17.88
CA ARG A 257 4.99 -19.24 17.59
C ARG A 257 5.72 -18.15 16.78
N PHE A 258 4.99 -17.21 16.19
CA PHE A 258 5.55 -16.16 15.32
C PHE A 258 5.41 -14.74 15.89
N VAL A 259 4.69 -14.55 16.98
CA VAL A 259 4.43 -13.22 17.59
C VAL A 259 5.72 -12.40 17.81
N HIS A 260 6.83 -13.06 18.12
CA HIS A 260 8.14 -12.43 18.33
C HIS A 260 9.15 -12.78 17.23
N SER A 261 8.72 -13.27 16.07
CA SER A 261 9.60 -13.72 15.01
C SER A 261 9.72 -12.69 13.89
N GLU A 262 10.93 -12.17 13.67
CA GLU A 262 11.23 -11.31 12.53
C GLU A 262 11.03 -12.02 11.17
N LYS A 263 11.10 -13.37 11.13
CA LYS A 263 10.86 -14.13 9.89
C LYS A 263 9.46 -13.94 9.33
N LEU A 264 8.47 -13.67 10.19
CA LEU A 264 7.11 -13.41 9.78
C LEU A 264 6.97 -12.17 8.88
N ALA A 265 7.85 -11.19 9.05
CA ALA A 265 7.84 -9.96 8.26
C ALA A 265 8.09 -10.20 6.75
N PHE A 266 8.85 -11.26 6.42
CA PHE A 266 9.20 -11.62 5.05
C PHE A 266 8.24 -12.65 4.43
N GLN A 267 7.72 -13.57 5.26
CA GLN A 267 6.75 -14.59 4.85
C GLN A 267 5.60 -14.61 5.86
N PRO A 268 4.71 -13.62 5.81
CA PRO A 268 3.63 -13.51 6.77
C PRO A 268 2.66 -14.69 6.66
N ILE A 269 2.37 -15.30 7.80
CA ILE A 269 1.37 -16.36 7.95
C ILE A 269 0.23 -15.79 8.77
N GLY A 270 -0.89 -15.54 8.13
CA GLY A 270 -2.13 -15.09 8.75
C GLY A 270 -3.25 -16.10 8.58
N SER A 271 -4.47 -15.66 8.81
CA SER A 271 -5.72 -16.42 8.60
C SER A 271 -6.68 -15.70 7.63
N GLY A 272 -6.24 -14.64 7.00
CA GLY A 272 -7.04 -13.79 6.11
C GLY A 272 -7.41 -14.44 4.77
N PRO A 273 -8.16 -13.71 3.93
CA PRO A 273 -8.63 -14.20 2.62
C PRO A 273 -7.52 -14.51 1.62
N PHE A 274 -6.32 -13.94 1.82
CA PHE A 274 -5.16 -14.20 0.95
C PHE A 274 -3.92 -14.58 1.76
N SER A 275 -3.12 -15.48 1.22
CA SER A 275 -1.78 -15.83 1.70
C SER A 275 -0.71 -15.19 0.83
N VAL A 276 0.43 -14.83 1.42
CA VAL A 276 1.58 -14.32 0.66
C VAL A 276 2.31 -15.49 0.02
N ASP A 277 2.43 -15.44 -1.31
CA ASP A 277 3.19 -16.40 -2.13
C ASP A 277 4.59 -15.86 -2.42
N ILE A 278 4.67 -14.64 -2.96
CA ILE A 278 5.92 -13.95 -3.28
C ILE A 278 5.93 -12.59 -2.61
N ASN A 279 7.03 -12.28 -1.93
CA ASN A 279 7.31 -10.97 -1.36
C ASN A 279 8.73 -10.55 -1.73
N SER A 280 8.85 -9.68 -2.73
CA SER A 280 10.12 -9.20 -3.26
C SER A 280 10.11 -7.68 -3.47
N ASP A 281 11.27 -7.12 -3.82
CA ASP A 281 11.38 -5.69 -4.16
C ASP A 281 10.69 -5.32 -5.49
N LYS A 282 10.25 -6.31 -6.28
CA LYS A 282 9.66 -6.11 -7.61
C LYS A 282 8.20 -6.50 -7.69
N VAL A 283 7.78 -7.49 -6.91
CA VAL A 283 6.41 -7.98 -6.91
C VAL A 283 6.04 -8.55 -5.56
N LEU A 284 4.81 -8.25 -5.12
CA LEU A 284 4.09 -9.00 -4.11
C LEU A 284 3.00 -9.80 -4.82
N ARG A 285 3.00 -11.13 -4.63
CA ARG A 285 1.91 -12.00 -5.09
C ARG A 285 1.17 -12.56 -3.89
N LEU A 286 -0.14 -12.39 -3.92
CA LEU A 286 -1.06 -12.98 -2.96
C LEU A 286 -1.86 -14.10 -3.65
N ASN A 287 -2.00 -15.23 -2.97
CA ASN A 287 -2.84 -16.34 -3.40
C ASN A 287 -4.08 -16.41 -2.52
N ARG A 288 -5.22 -16.67 -3.14
CA ARG A 288 -6.49 -16.88 -2.44
C ARG A 288 -6.35 -18.01 -1.40
N ASN A 289 -6.82 -17.75 -0.18
CA ASN A 289 -6.90 -18.76 0.86
C ASN A 289 -8.17 -19.62 0.69
N GLU A 290 -8.00 -20.85 0.21
CA GLU A 290 -9.12 -21.78 0.01
C GLU A 290 -9.73 -22.29 1.33
N HIS A 291 -9.06 -22.07 2.46
CA HIS A 291 -9.50 -22.45 3.80
C HIS A 291 -9.97 -21.26 4.65
N TYR A 292 -10.19 -20.11 4.00
CA TYR A 292 -10.69 -18.93 4.70
C TYR A 292 -12.08 -19.20 5.30
N CYS A 293 -12.26 -18.91 6.58
CA CYS A 293 -13.52 -19.15 7.28
C CYS A 293 -14.65 -18.17 6.92
N GLY A 294 -14.35 -17.08 6.22
CA GLY A 294 -15.31 -16.13 5.67
C GLY A 294 -15.67 -16.44 4.21
N GLN A 295 -16.15 -15.42 3.50
CA GLN A 295 -16.47 -15.55 2.08
C GLN A 295 -15.18 -15.64 1.25
N THR A 296 -14.99 -16.76 0.58
CA THR A 296 -13.82 -16.99 -0.30
C THR A 296 -13.83 -16.02 -1.49
N ALA A 297 -12.72 -15.38 -1.77
CA ALA A 297 -12.56 -14.50 -2.92
C ALA A 297 -12.77 -15.23 -4.26
N LEU A 298 -13.32 -14.55 -5.26
CA LEU A 298 -13.44 -15.10 -6.62
C LEU A 298 -12.12 -15.05 -7.37
N THR A 299 -11.34 -13.98 -7.18
CA THR A 299 -9.99 -13.82 -7.75
C THR A 299 -9.01 -14.77 -7.10
N LYS A 300 -8.20 -15.48 -7.89
CA LYS A 300 -7.20 -16.43 -7.39
C LYS A 300 -5.92 -15.77 -6.94
N HIS A 301 -5.48 -14.76 -7.68
CA HIS A 301 -4.18 -14.11 -7.46
C HIS A 301 -4.32 -12.59 -7.50
N ILE A 302 -3.60 -11.93 -6.62
CA ILE A 302 -3.36 -10.47 -6.68
C ILE A 302 -1.86 -10.28 -6.86
N GLU A 303 -1.45 -9.55 -7.90
CA GLU A 303 -0.07 -9.19 -8.12
C GLU A 303 0.11 -7.68 -8.03
N ILE A 304 0.91 -7.24 -7.07
CA ILE A 304 1.30 -5.82 -6.93
C ILE A 304 2.71 -5.69 -7.48
N TRP A 305 2.83 -5.04 -8.63
CA TRP A 305 4.11 -4.82 -9.31
C TRP A 305 4.70 -3.48 -8.91
N ILE A 306 6.00 -3.46 -8.57
CA ILE A 306 6.70 -2.34 -7.95
C ILE A 306 7.72 -1.75 -8.91
N HIS A 307 7.60 -0.45 -9.21
CA HIS A 307 8.59 0.31 -9.98
C HIS A 307 8.66 1.77 -9.53
N GLU A 308 9.85 2.24 -9.14
CA GLU A 308 10.03 3.57 -8.54
C GLU A 308 9.66 4.74 -9.47
N GLU A 309 9.89 4.61 -10.79
CA GLU A 309 9.54 5.64 -11.76
C GLU A 309 8.03 5.91 -11.84
N TRP A 310 7.19 4.96 -11.44
CA TRP A 310 5.73 5.16 -11.37
C TRP A 310 5.32 6.19 -10.29
N LYS A 311 6.25 6.57 -9.42
CA LYS A 311 6.06 7.68 -8.47
C LYS A 311 5.81 9.03 -9.17
N GLN A 312 6.33 9.22 -10.38
CA GLN A 312 6.17 10.45 -11.17
C GLN A 312 4.80 10.54 -11.84
N ASP A 313 4.20 9.40 -12.16
CA ASP A 313 2.80 9.29 -12.56
C ASP A 313 1.91 9.48 -11.32
N LYS A 314 1.81 10.71 -10.82
CA LYS A 314 1.04 11.05 -9.60
C LYS A 314 -0.45 10.74 -9.66
N LYS A 315 -0.93 10.43 -10.81
CA LYS A 315 -2.21 9.79 -11.05
C LYS A 315 -2.22 8.30 -10.68
N CYS A 316 -1.14 7.77 -10.08
CA CYS A 316 -1.08 6.37 -9.65
C CYS A 316 -2.07 6.02 -8.53
N ALA A 317 -2.47 6.99 -7.69
CA ALA A 317 -3.59 6.76 -6.78
C ALA A 317 -4.92 6.58 -7.54
N GLU A 318 -5.06 7.25 -8.70
CA GLU A 318 -6.19 7.11 -9.61
C GLU A 318 -6.09 5.85 -10.49
N ASN A 319 -4.89 5.25 -10.64
CA ASN A 319 -4.60 4.08 -11.45
C ASN A 319 -4.26 2.88 -10.57
N PHE A 320 -5.24 2.38 -9.83
CA PHE A 320 -5.12 1.15 -9.05
C PHE A 320 -4.98 -0.11 -9.93
N PHE A 321 -5.36 -0.03 -11.19
CA PHE A 321 -5.32 -1.13 -12.16
C PHE A 321 -4.48 -0.75 -13.38
N PHE A 322 -3.85 -1.75 -14.00
CA PHE A 322 -3.28 -1.56 -15.34
C PHE A 322 -4.41 -1.57 -16.37
N LEU A 323 -4.40 -0.55 -17.23
CA LEU A 323 -5.36 -0.36 -18.32
C LEU A 323 -4.65 -0.54 -19.66
N GLU A 324 -5.20 -1.35 -20.56
CA GLU A 324 -4.74 -1.43 -21.93
C GLU A 324 -5.22 -0.22 -22.73
N SER A 325 -4.48 0.13 -23.79
CA SER A 325 -4.83 1.30 -24.62
C SER A 325 -6.15 1.07 -25.35
N GLY A 326 -7.13 1.93 -25.08
CA GLY A 326 -8.48 1.83 -25.66
C GLY A 326 -9.43 0.91 -24.88
N GLU A 327 -9.01 0.37 -23.74
CA GLU A 327 -9.87 -0.43 -22.87
C GLU A 327 -10.96 0.44 -22.23
N GLU A 328 -12.19 -0.06 -22.22
CA GLU A 328 -13.30 0.59 -21.55
C GLU A 328 -13.09 0.63 -20.03
N ASN A 329 -13.43 1.76 -19.43
CA ASN A 329 -13.26 1.98 -18.00
C ASN A 329 -14.34 2.89 -17.42
N TYR A 330 -14.49 2.87 -16.09
CA TYR A 330 -15.36 3.76 -15.33
C TYR A 330 -14.62 4.30 -14.10
N GLN A 331 -15.19 5.32 -13.46
CA GLN A 331 -14.61 5.94 -12.27
C GLN A 331 -15.46 5.65 -11.04
N VAL A 332 -14.79 5.38 -9.92
CA VAL A 332 -15.39 5.28 -8.59
C VAL A 332 -14.69 6.27 -7.68
N SER A 333 -15.47 7.10 -6.99
CA SER A 333 -14.95 8.11 -6.06
C SER A 333 -15.41 7.81 -4.64
N THR A 334 -14.52 8.07 -3.68
CA THR A 334 -14.84 8.09 -2.26
C THR A 334 -14.27 9.36 -1.64
N GLN A 335 -14.92 9.84 -0.59
CA GLN A 335 -14.55 11.07 0.11
C GLN A 335 -14.08 10.75 1.53
N ASN A 336 -13.29 11.66 2.09
CA ASN A 336 -12.87 11.63 3.49
C ASN A 336 -12.11 10.36 3.90
N ILE A 337 -11.16 9.90 3.07
CA ILE A 337 -10.29 8.76 3.42
C ILE A 337 -9.13 9.16 4.35
N GLY A 338 -8.94 10.47 4.59
CA GLY A 338 -7.90 11.01 5.45
C GLY A 338 -7.89 12.52 5.49
N HIS A 339 -7.05 13.06 6.35
CA HIS A 339 -6.85 14.49 6.50
C HIS A 339 -5.36 14.82 6.42
N PHE A 340 -5.01 15.85 5.65
CA PHE A 340 -3.70 16.48 5.73
C PHE A 340 -3.72 17.56 6.81
N TYR A 341 -2.78 17.48 7.75
CA TYR A 341 -2.68 18.42 8.86
C TYR A 341 -1.34 19.15 8.94
N VAL A 342 -1.38 20.32 9.56
CA VAL A 342 -0.23 21.04 10.07
C VAL A 342 -0.36 21.15 11.59
N LEU A 343 0.65 20.70 12.30
CA LEU A 343 0.80 20.84 13.74
C LEU A 343 1.93 21.84 14.02
N ILE A 344 1.62 22.91 14.74
CA ILE A 344 2.57 23.96 15.11
C ILE A 344 3.05 23.69 16.54
N ASN A 345 4.25 23.15 16.65
CA ASN A 345 4.82 22.76 17.95
C ASN A 345 5.42 23.95 18.72
N HIS A 346 5.87 25.00 18.01
CA HIS A 346 6.50 26.16 18.64
C HIS A 346 5.46 27.24 18.95
N LYS A 347 5.32 27.62 20.23
CA LYS A 347 4.26 28.53 20.69
C LYS A 347 4.28 29.92 20.05
N GLU A 348 5.46 30.46 19.73
CA GLU A 348 5.57 31.76 19.05
C GLU A 348 5.06 31.73 17.60
N LEU A 349 4.93 30.55 17.00
CA LEU A 349 4.37 30.35 15.66
C LEU A 349 2.86 30.12 15.69
N GLN A 350 2.25 29.94 16.87
CA GLN A 350 0.80 29.69 17.02
C GLN A 350 0.00 30.99 16.89
N THR A 351 0.07 31.62 15.72
CA THR A 351 -0.58 32.90 15.40
C THR A 351 -1.48 32.78 14.18
N ASP A 352 -2.51 33.62 14.12
CA ASP A 352 -3.47 33.66 13.01
C ASP A 352 -2.77 33.95 11.67
N SER A 353 -1.74 34.80 11.67
CA SER A 353 -1.02 35.14 10.45
C SER A 353 -0.26 33.94 9.87
N ILE A 354 0.34 33.08 10.70
CA ILE A 354 1.02 31.87 10.30
C ILE A 354 0.02 30.85 9.76
N LYS A 355 -1.10 30.62 10.48
CA LYS A 355 -2.19 29.75 10.03
C LYS A 355 -2.74 30.18 8.68
N GLN A 356 -2.98 31.48 8.50
CA GLN A 356 -3.50 32.07 7.26
C GLN A 356 -2.49 31.90 6.11
N GLY A 357 -1.20 32.05 6.41
CA GLY A 357 -0.11 31.77 5.47
C GLY A 357 -0.10 30.33 4.99
N PHE A 358 -0.27 29.36 5.88
CA PHE A 358 -0.37 27.92 5.50
C PHE A 358 -1.58 27.63 4.64
N SER A 359 -2.76 28.17 4.99
CA SER A 359 -3.98 28.03 4.17
C SER A 359 -3.78 28.65 2.78
N THR A 360 -3.08 29.78 2.68
CA THR A 360 -2.75 30.40 1.40
C THR A 360 -1.78 29.54 0.58
N LEU A 361 -0.77 28.94 1.19
CA LEU A 361 0.18 28.03 0.51
C LEU A 361 -0.52 26.77 -0.03
N MET A 362 -1.56 26.30 0.65
CA MET A 362 -2.35 25.16 0.16
C MET A 362 -3.24 25.53 -1.03
N SER A 363 -3.88 26.71 -1.01
CA SER A 363 -4.91 27.09 -1.98
C SER A 363 -4.35 27.68 -3.28
N ARG A 364 -3.07 28.11 -3.34
CA ARG A 364 -2.49 28.82 -4.48
C ARG A 364 -1.24 28.13 -5.01
N ASP A 365 -1.12 28.14 -6.35
CA ASP A 365 0.14 27.78 -7.04
C ASP A 365 1.14 28.96 -7.13
N GLU A 366 0.75 30.15 -6.67
CA GLU A 366 1.57 31.34 -6.71
C GLU A 366 2.58 31.39 -5.55
N LYS A 367 3.75 32.00 -5.84
CA LYS A 367 4.80 32.25 -4.84
C LYS A 367 4.25 33.15 -3.74
N CYS A 368 4.03 32.59 -2.56
CA CYS A 368 3.69 33.31 -1.35
C CYS A 368 4.95 33.41 -0.48
N SER A 369 5.21 34.57 0.15
CA SER A 369 6.28 34.72 1.13
C SER A 369 5.68 34.61 2.52
N LEU A 370 6.21 33.69 3.32
CA LEU A 370 5.81 33.51 4.72
C LEU A 370 6.87 34.17 5.63
N ALA A 371 6.48 35.25 6.31
CA ALA A 371 7.35 35.89 7.27
C ALA A 371 7.32 35.12 8.60
N LEU A 372 8.44 34.51 8.97
CA LEU A 372 8.63 33.84 10.24
C LEU A 372 9.56 34.63 11.15
N PRO A 373 9.34 34.62 12.46
CA PRO A 373 10.14 35.41 13.42
C PRO A 373 11.59 34.90 13.60
N PHE A 374 11.84 33.62 13.25
CA PHE A 374 13.15 32.96 13.36
C PHE A 374 13.24 31.79 12.34
N PRO A 375 14.45 31.24 12.10
CA PRO A 375 14.62 30.03 11.30
C PRO A 375 13.96 28.84 11.96
N ILE A 376 13.24 28.03 11.15
CA ILE A 376 12.45 26.90 11.62
C ILE A 376 13.07 25.56 11.28
N CYS A 377 12.77 24.58 12.14
CA CYS A 377 12.98 23.18 11.88
C CYS A 377 11.62 22.47 11.74
N PHE A 378 11.36 21.85 10.60
CA PHE A 378 10.08 21.18 10.38
C PHE A 378 10.24 19.76 9.86
N SER A 379 9.32 18.90 10.24
CA SER A 379 9.21 17.53 9.70
C SER A 379 8.00 17.37 8.79
N TYR A 380 8.13 16.48 7.82
CA TYR A 380 7.03 16.11 6.94
C TYR A 380 7.05 14.61 6.66
N GLU A 381 5.87 14.01 6.67
CA GLU A 381 5.71 12.60 6.33
C GLU A 381 5.99 12.32 4.86
N ASP A 382 6.47 11.10 4.54
CA ASP A 382 6.73 10.65 3.17
C ASP A 382 5.43 10.28 2.44
N ASN A 383 4.51 11.23 2.36
CA ASN A 383 3.32 11.16 1.52
C ASN A 383 3.31 12.30 0.47
N ASN A 384 2.42 12.22 -0.49
CA ASN A 384 2.40 13.16 -1.63
C ASN A 384 2.09 14.59 -1.18
N GLU A 385 1.08 14.77 -0.36
CA GLU A 385 0.55 16.04 0.13
C GLU A 385 1.62 16.75 0.97
N SER A 386 2.20 16.03 1.92
CA SER A 386 3.25 16.56 2.79
C SER A 386 4.50 16.96 2.01
N ARG A 387 4.92 16.18 1.00
CA ARG A 387 6.06 16.54 0.12
C ARG A 387 5.78 17.80 -0.70
N GLN A 388 4.59 17.90 -1.30
CA GLN A 388 4.20 19.09 -2.08
C GLN A 388 4.15 20.33 -1.20
N PHE A 389 3.50 20.21 -0.04
CA PHE A 389 3.43 21.34 0.89
C PHE A 389 4.81 21.71 1.45
N SER A 390 5.64 20.73 1.79
CA SER A 390 7.04 20.96 2.21
C SER A 390 7.82 21.75 1.16
N ALA A 391 7.69 21.41 -0.13
CA ALA A 391 8.33 22.13 -1.22
C ALA A 391 7.80 23.58 -1.35
N LYS A 392 6.47 23.78 -1.25
CA LYS A 392 5.86 25.11 -1.24
C LYS A 392 6.31 25.93 -0.02
N LEU A 393 6.36 25.31 1.15
CA LEU A 393 6.84 25.95 2.38
C LEU A 393 8.29 26.38 2.27
N GLN A 394 9.18 25.50 1.79
CA GLN A 394 10.59 25.84 1.56
C GLN A 394 10.75 27.00 0.58
N ALA A 395 9.97 27.04 -0.49
CA ALA A 395 10.00 28.13 -1.46
C ALA A 395 9.45 29.45 -0.92
N ALA A 396 8.54 29.41 0.05
CA ALA A 396 7.94 30.58 0.70
C ALA A 396 8.81 31.17 1.82
N LEU A 397 9.76 30.41 2.33
CA LEU A 397 10.67 30.86 3.39
C LEU A 397 11.73 31.81 2.83
N PRO A 398 12.11 32.89 3.57
CA PRO A 398 13.10 33.84 3.13
C PRO A 398 14.47 33.19 2.86
N SER A 399 15.09 33.51 1.72
CA SER A 399 16.43 32.99 1.32
C SER A 399 17.55 33.40 2.28
N SER A 400 17.36 34.47 3.06
CA SER A 400 18.29 34.95 4.08
C SER A 400 18.37 34.06 5.33
N SER A 401 17.44 33.10 5.46
CA SER A 401 17.38 32.19 6.59
C SER A 401 18.02 30.82 6.25
N GLY A 402 19.27 30.83 5.76
CA GLY A 402 20.04 29.59 5.45
C GLY A 402 20.20 28.59 6.59
N GLN A 403 19.39 28.70 7.64
CA GLN A 403 19.31 27.86 8.82
C GLN A 403 17.99 27.05 8.91
N ASN A 404 17.01 27.26 8.01
CA ASN A 404 15.80 26.42 8.00
C ASN A 404 16.18 24.98 7.70
N LYS A 405 15.63 24.04 8.47
CA LYS A 405 15.88 22.60 8.32
C LYS A 405 14.56 21.87 8.06
N SER A 406 14.59 20.94 7.13
CA SER A 406 13.47 20.05 6.90
C SER A 406 13.88 18.59 7.06
N HIS A 407 13.04 17.80 7.69
CA HIS A 407 13.26 16.37 7.93
C HIS A 407 12.10 15.56 7.35
N GLN A 408 12.41 14.71 6.38
CA GLN A 408 11.46 13.71 5.93
C GLN A 408 11.41 12.57 6.95
N VAL A 409 10.21 12.18 7.34
CA VAL A 409 9.96 11.06 8.25
C VAL A 409 9.08 10.01 7.57
N GLU A 410 9.20 8.77 8.01
CA GLU A 410 8.30 7.71 7.57
C GLU A 410 6.87 8.01 7.99
N TYR A 411 5.91 7.53 7.21
CA TYR A 411 4.50 7.76 7.48
C TYR A 411 4.09 7.21 8.86
N GLY A 412 3.37 8.04 9.62
CA GLY A 412 2.93 7.71 10.98
C GLY A 412 4.01 7.80 12.05
N ARG A 413 5.22 8.30 11.71
CA ARG A 413 6.27 8.57 12.68
C ARG A 413 6.40 10.08 12.94
N ALA A 414 6.61 10.42 14.20
CA ALA A 414 6.91 11.79 14.64
C ALA A 414 8.32 11.85 15.22
N ILE A 415 8.98 13.00 15.07
CA ILE A 415 10.30 13.28 15.69
C ILE A 415 10.19 14.47 16.63
N SER A 416 10.99 14.44 17.70
CA SER A 416 11.03 15.51 18.69
C SER A 416 11.69 16.79 18.15
N ASN A 417 11.49 17.90 18.85
CA ASN A 417 12.17 19.19 18.60
C ASN A 417 11.97 19.74 17.19
N GLN A 418 10.77 19.59 16.63
CA GLN A 418 10.34 20.27 15.41
C GLN A 418 9.47 21.46 15.78
N ASP A 419 9.62 22.58 15.06
CA ASP A 419 8.74 23.74 15.22
C ASP A 419 7.39 23.51 14.54
N ILE A 420 7.41 22.76 13.43
CA ILE A 420 6.23 22.41 12.65
C ILE A 420 6.28 20.94 12.23
N THR A 421 5.16 20.26 12.31
CA THR A 421 4.96 18.89 11.78
C THR A 421 3.88 18.87 10.73
N LEU A 422 4.20 18.32 9.56
CA LEU A 422 3.28 18.10 8.44
C LEU A 422 3.00 16.61 8.32
N GLY A 423 1.74 16.22 8.33
CA GLY A 423 1.38 14.79 8.28
C GLY A 423 -0.04 14.51 7.82
N GLY A 424 -0.39 13.24 7.84
CA GLY A 424 -1.71 12.75 7.50
C GLY A 424 -2.38 11.99 8.65
N ILE A 425 -3.66 12.23 8.89
CA ILE A 425 -4.50 11.42 9.76
C ILE A 425 -5.19 10.40 8.87
N ARG A 426 -4.98 9.11 9.15
CA ARG A 426 -5.65 8.01 8.46
C ARG A 426 -6.99 7.72 9.11
N LEU A 427 -7.99 7.54 8.29
CA LEU A 427 -9.33 7.15 8.72
C LEU A 427 -9.54 5.67 8.35
N GLU A 428 -9.11 4.75 9.23
CA GLU A 428 -9.23 3.31 9.05
C GLU A 428 -10.41 2.78 9.86
N GLY A 429 -11.31 2.05 9.19
CA GLY A 429 -12.52 1.53 9.84
C GLY A 429 -13.42 2.67 10.31
N ASP A 430 -13.73 2.71 11.60
CA ASP A 430 -14.46 3.80 12.22
C ASP A 430 -13.64 5.09 12.29
N GLN A 431 -14.19 6.19 11.75
CA GLN A 431 -13.54 7.49 11.72
C GLN A 431 -13.23 8.03 13.12
N SER A 432 -14.18 7.89 14.04
CA SER A 432 -14.01 8.34 15.43
C SER A 432 -12.86 7.62 16.12
N THR A 433 -12.75 6.31 15.92
CA THR A 433 -11.67 5.48 16.45
C THR A 433 -10.31 5.86 15.85
N SER A 434 -10.28 6.22 14.56
CA SER A 434 -9.05 6.66 13.89
C SER A 434 -8.55 8.00 14.41
N LEU A 435 -9.45 8.97 14.61
CA LEU A 435 -9.12 10.26 15.24
C LEU A 435 -8.68 10.07 16.70
N PHE A 436 -9.38 9.23 17.46
CA PHE A 436 -9.00 8.89 18.83
C PHE A 436 -7.59 8.30 18.89
N ALA A 437 -7.29 7.34 18.00
CA ALA A 437 -5.97 6.73 17.90
C ALA A 437 -4.88 7.74 17.55
N PHE A 438 -5.14 8.68 16.62
CA PHE A 438 -4.21 9.75 16.30
C PHE A 438 -3.85 10.58 17.54
N PHE A 439 -4.85 11.02 18.31
CA PHE A 439 -4.63 11.83 19.50
C PHE A 439 -3.91 11.06 20.62
N LYS A 440 -4.23 9.80 20.82
CA LYS A 440 -3.58 8.96 21.85
C LYS A 440 -2.15 8.54 21.49
N LEU A 441 -1.84 8.39 20.21
CA LEU A 441 -0.54 7.91 19.75
C LEU A 441 0.46 9.01 19.43
N TYR A 442 0.04 10.26 19.23
CA TYR A 442 0.98 11.35 18.99
C TYR A 442 1.76 11.68 20.27
N PRO A 443 3.10 11.51 20.28
CA PRO A 443 3.85 11.49 21.54
C PRO A 443 4.28 12.87 22.05
N TYR A 444 4.09 13.95 21.26
CA TYR A 444 4.72 15.26 21.55
C TYR A 444 3.71 16.39 21.87
N TRP A 445 2.48 16.06 22.30
CA TRP A 445 1.47 17.07 22.67
C TRP A 445 1.98 18.05 23.72
N GLN A 446 2.77 17.58 24.69
CA GLN A 446 3.35 18.45 25.74
C GLN A 446 4.32 19.50 25.21
N GLN A 447 4.93 19.29 24.02
CA GLN A 447 5.84 20.26 23.42
C GLN A 447 5.11 21.46 22.81
N CYS A 448 3.92 21.23 22.23
CA CYS A 448 3.13 22.25 21.55
C CYS A 448 2.05 22.89 22.42
N MET A 449 1.78 22.37 23.64
CA MET A 449 0.70 22.79 24.51
C MET A 449 1.19 23.32 25.85
N THR A 450 0.39 24.23 26.44
CA THR A 450 0.49 24.56 27.85
C THR A 450 -0.06 23.40 28.70
N TRP A 451 0.25 23.37 29.99
CA TRP A 451 -0.32 22.38 30.89
C TRP A 451 -1.86 22.34 30.87
N ARG A 452 -2.51 23.52 30.82
CA ARG A 452 -3.98 23.61 30.76
C ARG A 452 -4.56 23.01 29.46
N GLN A 453 -3.92 23.28 28.33
CA GLN A 453 -4.32 22.74 27.03
C GLN A 453 -4.16 21.23 27.00
N HIS A 454 -3.04 20.72 27.50
CA HIS A 454 -2.80 19.27 27.58
C HIS A 454 -3.79 18.58 28.54
N SER A 455 -4.10 19.19 29.70
CA SER A 455 -5.13 18.64 30.60
C SER A 455 -6.51 18.61 29.95
N ARG A 456 -6.86 19.62 29.13
CA ARG A 456 -8.13 19.66 28.38
C ARG A 456 -8.18 18.58 27.31
N LEU A 457 -7.07 18.34 26.59
CA LEU A 457 -6.94 17.25 25.64
C LEU A 457 -7.19 15.90 26.33
N GLU A 458 -6.51 15.61 27.44
CA GLU A 458 -6.70 14.36 28.19
C GLU A 458 -8.14 14.21 28.74
N GLU A 459 -8.75 15.30 29.20
CA GLU A 459 -10.15 15.28 29.63
C GLU A 459 -11.09 14.84 28.48
N ILE A 460 -10.96 15.45 27.30
CA ILE A 460 -11.79 15.09 26.15
C ILE A 460 -11.51 13.67 25.68
N LEU A 461 -10.26 13.22 25.67
CA LEU A 461 -9.91 11.85 25.30
C LEU A 461 -10.50 10.82 26.27
N ASN A 462 -10.52 11.12 27.55
CA ASN A 462 -11.17 10.26 28.55
C ASN A 462 -12.68 10.20 28.31
N LEU A 463 -13.35 11.34 28.08
CA LEU A 463 -14.77 11.34 27.73
C LEU A 463 -15.02 10.57 26.41
N ALA A 464 -14.16 10.73 25.41
CA ALA A 464 -14.25 10.02 24.13
C ALA A 464 -14.07 8.51 24.28
N ARG A 465 -13.28 8.03 25.27
CA ARG A 465 -13.17 6.60 25.59
C ARG A 465 -14.48 6.06 26.16
N TYR A 466 -15.17 6.82 27.01
CA TYR A 466 -16.42 6.40 27.64
C TYR A 466 -17.65 6.61 26.75
N ALA A 467 -17.49 7.18 25.56
CA ALA A 467 -18.60 7.39 24.64
C ALA A 467 -19.36 6.10 24.34
N SER A 468 -20.68 6.18 24.35
CA SER A 468 -21.56 5.02 24.17
C SER A 468 -21.70 4.58 22.71
N CYS A 469 -21.40 5.48 21.77
CA CYS A 469 -21.45 5.23 20.32
C CYS A 469 -20.40 6.05 19.56
N SER A 470 -20.15 5.69 18.30
CA SER A 470 -19.16 6.35 17.44
C SER A 470 -19.51 7.83 17.19
N GLU A 471 -20.77 8.18 17.07
CA GLU A 471 -21.25 9.56 16.84
C GLU A 471 -20.93 10.48 18.04
N GLU A 472 -21.12 9.98 19.25
CA GLU A 472 -20.77 10.71 20.48
C GLU A 472 -19.26 10.92 20.58
N ARG A 473 -18.47 9.88 20.32
CA ARG A 473 -17.00 9.97 20.26
C ARG A 473 -16.55 10.96 19.22
N GLU A 474 -17.13 10.92 18.02
CA GLU A 474 -16.80 11.81 16.92
C GLU A 474 -17.10 13.27 17.26
N ALA A 475 -18.24 13.55 17.88
CA ALA A 475 -18.61 14.91 18.32
C ALA A 475 -17.60 15.49 19.33
N LEU A 476 -17.15 14.68 20.30
CA LEU A 476 -16.10 15.08 21.25
C LEU A 476 -14.77 15.36 20.57
N LEU A 477 -14.35 14.50 19.65
CA LEU A 477 -13.07 14.65 18.93
C LEU A 477 -13.11 15.82 17.95
N ASN A 478 -14.23 16.09 17.31
CA ASN A 478 -14.43 17.28 16.46
C ASN A 478 -14.39 18.57 17.29
N THR A 479 -14.95 18.56 18.52
CA THR A 479 -14.79 19.67 19.46
C THR A 479 -13.32 19.92 19.78
N LEU A 480 -12.54 18.85 20.04
CA LEU A 480 -11.09 18.94 20.27
C LEU A 480 -10.36 19.51 19.06
N LEU A 481 -10.64 19.00 17.84
CA LEU A 481 -10.06 19.54 16.60
C LEU A 481 -10.34 21.03 16.44
N HIS A 482 -11.56 21.47 16.73
CA HIS A 482 -11.95 22.88 16.67
C HIS A 482 -11.19 23.73 17.69
N GLU A 483 -11.15 23.31 18.96
CA GLU A 483 -10.38 23.98 20.02
C GLU A 483 -8.89 24.12 19.66
N LEU A 484 -8.28 23.07 19.10
CA LEU A 484 -6.87 23.10 18.68
C LEU A 484 -6.64 24.00 17.45
N ALA A 485 -7.61 24.06 16.55
CA ALA A 485 -7.56 24.94 15.38
C ALA A 485 -7.71 26.42 15.77
N GLU A 486 -8.59 26.75 16.73
CA GLU A 486 -8.74 28.11 17.28
C GLU A 486 -7.48 28.58 18.01
N GLN A 487 -6.78 27.66 18.66
CA GLN A 487 -5.50 27.94 19.34
C GLN A 487 -4.29 27.90 18.42
N ASN A 488 -4.48 27.71 17.12
CA ASN A 488 -3.41 27.59 16.11
C ASN A 488 -2.39 26.48 16.41
N ILE A 489 -2.79 25.43 17.11
CA ILE A 489 -1.93 24.27 17.43
C ILE A 489 -1.98 23.25 16.31
N LEU A 490 -3.20 22.76 15.95
CA LEU A 490 -3.42 21.79 14.91
C LEU A 490 -4.46 22.31 13.92
N SER A 491 -4.16 22.25 12.64
CA SER A 491 -5.09 22.63 11.58
C SER A 491 -5.18 21.55 10.52
N ILE A 492 -6.40 21.13 10.19
CA ILE A 492 -6.67 20.32 9.00
C ILE A 492 -6.67 21.27 7.80
N LEU A 493 -5.76 21.06 6.85
CA LEU A 493 -5.62 21.91 5.67
C LEU A 493 -6.35 21.37 4.45
N ALA A 494 -6.46 20.06 4.35
CA ALA A 494 -7.13 19.39 3.25
C ALA A 494 -7.72 18.06 3.70
N THR A 495 -8.80 17.67 3.05
CA THR A 495 -9.38 16.33 3.16
C THR A 495 -8.91 15.51 1.96
N GLU A 496 -8.53 14.27 2.19
CA GLU A 496 -8.14 13.35 1.13
C GLU A 496 -9.40 12.69 0.55
N ASP A 497 -9.65 12.96 -0.72
CA ASP A 497 -10.64 12.25 -1.54
C ASP A 497 -9.91 11.38 -2.55
N LEU A 498 -10.52 10.29 -2.96
CA LEU A 498 -9.93 9.37 -3.91
C LEU A 498 -10.88 9.05 -5.05
N THR A 499 -10.38 9.14 -6.28
CA THR A 499 -11.06 8.66 -7.48
C THR A 499 -10.20 7.60 -8.15
N LEU A 500 -10.76 6.40 -8.33
CA LEU A 500 -10.11 5.30 -9.04
C LEU A 500 -10.69 5.13 -10.43
N THR A 501 -9.81 4.91 -11.41
CA THR A 501 -10.19 4.49 -12.76
C THR A 501 -10.13 2.97 -12.84
N ILE A 502 -11.24 2.34 -13.18
CA ILE A 502 -11.44 0.90 -13.11
C ILE A 502 -11.74 0.35 -14.50
N PRO A 503 -10.98 -0.65 -15.00
CA PRO A 503 -11.30 -1.30 -16.26
C PRO A 503 -12.65 -2.03 -16.17
N SER A 504 -13.47 -1.93 -17.23
CA SER A 504 -14.84 -2.50 -17.24
C SER A 504 -14.88 -4.02 -17.00
N ARG A 505 -13.76 -4.72 -17.25
CA ARG A 505 -13.60 -6.14 -16.92
C ARG A 505 -13.53 -6.46 -15.43
N VAL A 506 -13.25 -5.45 -14.57
CA VAL A 506 -13.13 -5.65 -13.11
C VAL A 506 -14.41 -5.22 -12.43
N ALA A 507 -14.95 -6.10 -11.62
CA ALA A 507 -16.16 -5.87 -10.83
C ALA A 507 -15.92 -6.11 -9.33
N GLY A 508 -16.93 -5.81 -8.50
CA GLY A 508 -16.84 -5.95 -7.05
C GLY A 508 -15.94 -4.90 -6.39
N VAL A 509 -15.76 -3.76 -7.06
CA VAL A 509 -14.89 -2.69 -6.56
C VAL A 509 -15.57 -1.94 -5.42
N GLU A 510 -15.04 -2.12 -4.23
CA GLU A 510 -15.39 -1.36 -3.04
C GLU A 510 -14.11 -0.73 -2.48
N ILE A 511 -14.08 0.61 -2.48
CA ILE A 511 -12.96 1.35 -1.89
C ILE A 511 -13.17 1.35 -0.38
N ASN A 512 -12.21 0.81 0.35
CA ASN A 512 -12.23 0.80 1.81
C ASN A 512 -11.81 2.16 2.39
N THR A 513 -11.97 2.34 3.69
CA THR A 513 -11.65 3.58 4.40
C THR A 513 -10.15 3.96 4.35
N ILE A 514 -9.27 3.01 4.01
CA ILE A 514 -7.83 3.25 3.80
C ILE A 514 -7.56 3.78 2.39
N GLY A 515 -8.53 3.75 1.47
CA GLY A 515 -8.37 4.18 0.09
C GLY A 515 -7.81 3.10 -0.84
N TRP A 516 -8.01 1.81 -0.50
CA TRP A 516 -7.70 0.66 -1.33
C TRP A 516 -8.97 -0.12 -1.68
N CYS A 517 -8.94 -0.92 -2.74
CA CYS A 517 -10.03 -1.85 -3.04
C CYS A 517 -9.92 -3.09 -2.15
N ASN A 518 -11.03 -3.55 -1.59
CA ASN A 518 -11.09 -4.84 -0.90
C ASN A 518 -10.84 -5.98 -1.89
N PHE A 519 -9.66 -6.61 -1.82
CA PHE A 519 -9.26 -7.66 -2.77
C PHE A 519 -10.18 -8.87 -2.76
N SER A 520 -10.69 -9.23 -1.59
CA SER A 520 -11.61 -10.35 -1.43
C SER A 520 -12.94 -10.19 -2.18
N LYS A 521 -13.32 -8.94 -2.53
CA LYS A 521 -14.55 -8.62 -3.27
C LYS A 521 -14.33 -8.47 -4.78
N LEU A 522 -13.08 -8.28 -5.21
CA LEU A 522 -12.74 -8.11 -6.63
C LEU A 522 -12.90 -9.40 -7.42
N TRP A 523 -13.41 -9.28 -8.64
CA TRP A 523 -13.45 -10.37 -9.60
C TRP A 523 -13.39 -9.88 -11.04
N ILE A 524 -12.97 -10.75 -11.96
CA ILE A 524 -12.87 -10.44 -13.39
C ILE A 524 -14.10 -10.98 -14.07
N GLN A 525 -14.79 -10.15 -14.83
CA GLN A 525 -15.96 -10.53 -15.62
C GLN A 525 -15.51 -11.44 -16.78
N PRO A 526 -16.16 -12.58 -17.01
CA PRO A 526 -15.91 -13.39 -18.20
C PRO A 526 -16.19 -12.58 -19.47
N HIS A 527 -15.32 -12.73 -20.46
CA HIS A 527 -15.51 -12.10 -21.78
C HIS A 527 -16.70 -12.67 -22.52
#